data_2d3f4056cb92e33e0c8b9078a421f694
#
_entry.id   2d3f4056cb92e33e0c8b9078a421f694
#
_cell.length_a   1.000
_cell.length_b   1.000
_cell.length_c   1.000
_cell.angle_alpha   90.00
_cell.angle_beta   90.00
_cell.angle_gamma   90.00
#
_symmetry.space_group_name_H-M   'P 1'
#
loop_
_entity.id
_entity.type
_entity.pdbx_description
1 polymer ?
#
loop_
_entity_poly.entity_id
_entity_poly.type
_entity_poly.pdbx_seq_one_letter_code
_entity_poly.pdbx_strand_id
1 'polypeptide(L)'
;RSESHAVWASSDISSAPCGANEEMPFREADKADTQLTFYAATKKANESMAHSYAHLWNIPTTMFRFFTVYGPWGRPDMALFKFTKGIFEGTPIDIYNHGDMYRDFTYVEDLVRGIRLLMDAVPGGPETAVDGDTLSPAAPYRVVNIGNSDKVRLMDFIEAIEAETGIAAKRNYMEMQKGDVFATWADASLLRNLTGYAPKTDVRDGVAKFVKWYRDYYRV
;
A
#
# COMPACT_ATOMS: atom_id res chain seq x y z
N ARG A 1 26.94 -2.81 -20.60
CA ARG A 1 26.86 -2.09 -19.29
C ARG A 1 25.45 -2.32 -18.80
N SER A 2 25.28 -3.05 -17.69
CA SER A 2 24.00 -3.13 -17.00
C SER A 2 23.74 -1.74 -16.40
N GLU A 3 22.82 -1.00 -16.96
CA GLU A 3 22.36 0.25 -16.36
C GLU A 3 21.71 -0.11 -15.00
N SER A 4 22.27 0.41 -13.92
CA SER A 4 21.76 0.19 -12.58
C SER A 4 20.51 1.03 -12.39
N HIS A 5 19.36 0.37 -12.36
CA HIS A 5 18.08 0.98 -12.06
C HIS A 5 17.90 1.03 -10.53
N ALA A 6 17.75 2.21 -9.96
CA ALA A 6 17.44 2.36 -8.55
C ALA A 6 15.93 2.26 -8.32
N VAL A 7 15.54 1.26 -7.53
CA VAL A 7 14.15 1.04 -7.12
C VAL A 7 14.06 1.44 -5.65
N TRP A 8 13.28 2.46 -5.33
CA TRP A 8 13.10 2.96 -3.97
C TRP A 8 11.68 2.74 -3.50
N ALA A 9 11.52 2.12 -2.35
CA ALA A 9 10.23 1.95 -1.70
C ALA A 9 9.98 3.09 -0.70
N SER A 10 8.92 3.84 -0.90
CA SER A 10 8.32 4.67 0.14
C SER A 10 7.23 3.84 0.79
N SER A 11 7.48 3.24 1.96
CA SER A 11 6.56 2.32 2.61
C SER A 11 5.34 3.02 3.23
N ASP A 12 4.22 2.29 3.26
CA ASP A 12 2.95 2.58 3.93
C ASP A 12 2.35 3.96 3.68
N ILE A 13 1.45 3.98 2.71
CA ILE A 13 0.58 5.11 2.46
C ILE A 13 -0.84 4.76 2.92
N SER A 14 -1.03 4.59 4.21
CA SER A 14 -2.41 4.63 4.72
C SER A 14 -2.97 6.06 4.78
N SER A 15 -2.14 7.08 4.52
CA SER A 15 -2.54 8.50 4.42
C SER A 15 -1.39 9.43 4.02
N ALA A 16 -0.21 8.89 3.65
CA ALA A 16 1.00 9.68 3.73
C ALA A 16 1.23 10.68 2.60
N PRO A 17 1.48 10.37 1.33
CA PRO A 17 1.81 11.46 0.42
C PRO A 17 0.61 12.09 -0.27
N CYS A 18 -0.61 11.61 -0.03
CA CYS A 18 -1.79 12.23 -0.62
C CYS A 18 -2.23 13.53 0.09
N GLY A 19 -1.62 13.85 1.24
CA GLY A 19 -1.85 15.09 1.95
C GLY A 19 -3.30 15.27 2.41
N ALA A 20 -3.79 16.49 2.33
CA ALA A 20 -5.19 16.85 2.62
C ALA A 20 -6.11 16.63 1.42
N ASN A 21 -5.76 15.77 0.45
CA ASN A 21 -6.60 15.47 -0.69
C ASN A 21 -7.78 14.59 -0.26
N GLU A 22 -9.00 15.05 -0.55
CA GLU A 22 -10.24 14.33 -0.23
C GLU A 22 -10.76 13.53 -1.44
N GLU A 23 -10.23 13.78 -2.64
CA GLU A 23 -10.65 13.09 -3.86
C GLU A 23 -10.06 11.68 -3.93
N MET A 24 -10.89 10.71 -4.30
CA MET A 24 -10.50 9.31 -4.42
C MET A 24 -11.05 8.70 -5.72
N PRO A 25 -10.36 7.70 -6.30
CA PRO A 25 -9.11 7.07 -5.85
C PRO A 25 -7.92 8.01 -5.90
N PHE A 26 -6.92 7.80 -5.02
CA PHE A 26 -5.69 8.58 -5.02
C PHE A 26 -4.86 8.27 -6.27
N ARG A 27 -4.54 9.31 -7.04
CA ARG A 27 -3.68 9.24 -8.23
C ARG A 27 -2.28 9.76 -7.91
N GLU A 28 -1.29 9.28 -8.62
CA GLU A 28 0.09 9.73 -8.44
C GLU A 28 0.26 11.21 -8.77
N ALA A 29 -0.48 11.71 -9.78
CA ALA A 29 -0.44 13.10 -10.23
C ALA A 29 -1.14 14.07 -9.28
N ASP A 30 -1.91 13.58 -8.32
CA ASP A 30 -2.63 14.45 -7.38
C ASP A 30 -1.65 15.21 -6.50
N LYS A 31 -1.97 16.49 -6.29
CA LYS A 31 -1.15 17.38 -5.50
C LYS A 31 -1.08 16.92 -4.04
N ALA A 32 0.10 16.64 -3.55
CA ALA A 32 0.36 16.09 -2.23
C ALA A 32 1.36 16.96 -1.44
N ASP A 33 1.09 18.27 -1.37
CA ASP A 33 2.01 19.23 -0.74
C ASP A 33 1.62 19.57 0.70
N THR A 34 0.38 19.27 1.12
CA THR A 34 -0.17 19.62 2.44
C THR A 34 -0.26 18.37 3.30
N GLN A 35 0.82 18.02 4.01
CA GLN A 35 0.89 16.81 4.79
C GLN A 35 0.18 16.96 6.14
N LEU A 36 -0.67 15.99 6.52
CA LEU A 36 -1.46 16.03 7.75
C LEU A 36 -0.72 15.42 8.96
N THR A 37 0.35 14.65 8.71
CA THR A 37 1.14 14.02 9.77
C THR A 37 2.63 14.17 9.51
N PHE A 38 3.44 14.16 10.59
CA PHE A 38 4.91 14.16 10.46
C PHE A 38 5.43 12.97 9.64
N TYR A 39 4.84 11.79 9.85
CA TYR A 39 5.15 10.60 9.08
C TYR A 39 4.93 10.83 7.57
N ALA A 40 3.79 11.39 7.19
CA ALA A 40 3.49 11.73 5.81
C ALA A 40 4.52 12.71 5.21
N ALA A 41 4.91 13.73 5.99
CA ALA A 41 5.94 14.69 5.59
C ALA A 41 7.30 14.00 5.33
N THR A 42 7.71 13.05 6.18
CA THR A 42 8.96 12.30 5.95
C THR A 42 8.89 11.46 4.67
N LYS A 43 7.74 10.87 4.34
CA LYS A 43 7.57 10.10 3.10
C LYS A 43 7.62 11.00 1.86
N LYS A 44 6.99 12.16 1.93
CA LYS A 44 7.07 13.16 0.85
C LYS A 44 8.49 13.69 0.68
N ALA A 45 9.22 13.90 1.76
CA ALA A 45 10.63 14.28 1.71
C ALA A 45 11.48 13.23 0.98
N ASN A 46 11.22 11.93 1.17
CA ASN A 46 11.91 10.87 0.45
C ASN A 46 11.69 10.95 -1.08
N GLU A 47 10.47 11.25 -1.55
CA GLU A 47 10.21 11.46 -2.98
C GLU A 47 11.05 12.62 -3.52
N SER A 48 11.11 13.74 -2.81
CA SER A 48 11.90 14.92 -3.21
C SER A 48 13.40 14.65 -3.22
N MET A 49 13.92 13.95 -2.21
CA MET A 49 15.32 13.55 -2.15
C MET A 49 15.69 12.60 -3.29
N ALA A 50 14.88 11.57 -3.54
CA ALA A 50 15.10 10.62 -4.62
C ALA A 50 15.08 11.28 -6.00
N HIS A 51 14.16 12.23 -6.22
CA HIS A 51 14.16 13.03 -7.45
C HIS A 51 15.46 13.82 -7.64
N SER A 52 15.96 14.46 -6.57
CA SER A 52 17.23 15.21 -6.60
C SER A 52 18.42 14.32 -6.96
N TYR A 53 18.47 13.10 -6.40
CA TYR A 53 19.50 12.11 -6.74
C TYR A 53 19.38 11.64 -8.18
N ALA A 54 18.18 11.35 -8.66
CA ALA A 54 17.94 10.97 -10.05
C ALA A 54 18.44 12.08 -11.01
N HIS A 55 18.16 13.33 -10.68
CA HIS A 55 18.61 14.47 -11.50
C HIS A 55 20.13 14.65 -11.49
N LEU A 56 20.75 14.70 -10.30
CA LEU A 56 22.19 15.02 -10.17
C LEU A 56 23.10 13.95 -10.77
N TRP A 57 22.72 12.67 -10.65
CA TRP A 57 23.55 11.55 -11.09
C TRP A 57 22.97 10.75 -12.24
N ASN A 58 21.89 11.22 -12.84
CA ASN A 58 21.20 10.54 -13.94
C ASN A 58 20.90 9.06 -13.62
N ILE A 59 20.43 8.80 -12.38
CA ILE A 59 20.08 7.46 -11.92
C ILE A 59 18.59 7.22 -12.18
N PRO A 60 18.19 6.32 -13.09
CA PRO A 60 16.80 5.99 -13.30
C PRO A 60 16.16 5.51 -12.00
N THR A 61 15.11 6.19 -11.56
CA THR A 61 14.51 5.98 -10.23
C THR A 61 13.00 5.87 -10.31
N THR A 62 12.44 4.77 -9.84
CA THR A 62 11.01 4.61 -9.63
C THR A 62 10.70 4.58 -8.14
N MET A 63 9.89 5.53 -7.67
CA MET A 63 9.34 5.56 -6.33
C MET A 63 8.00 4.84 -6.29
N PHE A 64 7.76 4.10 -5.23
CA PHE A 64 6.49 3.40 -5.03
C PHE A 64 5.67 4.00 -3.91
N ARG A 65 4.38 4.13 -4.14
CA ARG A 65 3.38 4.40 -3.12
C ARG A 65 2.59 3.13 -2.87
N PHE A 66 2.81 2.51 -1.70
CA PHE A 66 2.08 1.32 -1.27
C PHE A 66 0.85 1.73 -0.47
N PHE A 67 -0.20 0.95 -0.57
CA PHE A 67 -1.39 1.06 0.26
C PHE A 67 -1.31 0.05 1.44
N THR A 68 -2.42 -0.47 1.93
CA THR A 68 -2.35 -1.38 3.08
C THR A 68 -1.87 -2.76 2.64
N VAL A 69 -0.56 -2.98 2.71
CA VAL A 69 0.05 -4.27 2.35
C VAL A 69 -0.21 -5.29 3.46
N TYR A 70 -0.63 -6.50 3.06
CA TYR A 70 -0.92 -7.58 3.99
C TYR A 70 -0.47 -8.93 3.43
N GLY A 71 -0.31 -9.93 4.31
CA GLY A 71 0.08 -11.29 3.94
C GLY A 71 1.06 -11.93 4.92
N PRO A 72 1.52 -13.16 4.65
CA PRO A 72 2.51 -13.86 5.45
C PRO A 72 3.75 -13.00 5.74
N TRP A 73 4.33 -13.16 6.94
CA TRP A 73 5.46 -12.37 7.42
C TRP A 73 5.17 -10.87 7.61
N GLY A 74 3.89 -10.50 7.64
CA GLY A 74 3.46 -9.12 7.90
C GLY A 74 3.89 -8.63 9.28
N ARG A 75 4.03 -7.31 9.42
CA ARG A 75 4.42 -6.66 10.67
C ARG A 75 3.40 -6.93 11.79
N PRO A 76 3.85 -7.26 13.03
CA PRO A 76 2.95 -7.57 14.15
C PRO A 76 2.07 -6.41 14.62
N ASP A 77 2.43 -5.18 14.29
CA ASP A 77 1.68 -3.97 14.63
C ASP A 77 0.56 -3.61 13.63
N MET A 78 0.45 -4.36 12.52
CA MET A 78 -0.59 -4.15 11.51
C MET A 78 -1.90 -4.87 11.85
N ALA A 79 -3.01 -4.36 11.31
CA ALA A 79 -4.37 -4.81 11.62
C ALA A 79 -4.56 -6.32 11.45
N LEU A 80 -4.14 -6.90 10.30
CA LEU A 80 -4.28 -8.35 10.05
C LEU A 80 -3.64 -9.18 11.16
N PHE A 81 -2.41 -8.85 11.53
CA PHE A 81 -1.68 -9.58 12.56
C PHE A 81 -2.33 -9.42 13.92
N LYS A 82 -2.65 -8.19 14.33
CA LYS A 82 -3.30 -7.88 15.62
C LYS A 82 -4.65 -8.57 15.75
N PHE A 83 -5.48 -8.52 14.72
CA PHE A 83 -6.81 -9.12 14.73
C PHE A 83 -6.71 -10.65 14.79
N THR A 84 -5.88 -11.25 13.95
CA THR A 84 -5.66 -12.71 13.97
C THR A 84 -5.14 -13.17 15.32
N LYS A 85 -4.15 -12.48 15.90
CA LYS A 85 -3.63 -12.77 17.23
C LYS A 85 -4.71 -12.67 18.30
N GLY A 86 -5.45 -11.56 18.34
CA GLY A 86 -6.52 -11.34 19.31
C GLY A 86 -7.62 -12.39 19.22
N ILE A 87 -7.99 -12.81 18.01
CA ILE A 87 -8.99 -13.85 17.78
C ILE A 87 -8.50 -15.19 18.34
N PHE A 88 -7.27 -15.64 18.06
CA PHE A 88 -6.72 -16.89 18.60
C PHE A 88 -6.53 -16.85 20.10
N GLU A 89 -6.11 -15.73 20.68
CA GLU A 89 -5.93 -15.55 22.12
C GLU A 89 -7.25 -15.30 22.87
N GLY A 90 -8.36 -15.08 22.14
CA GLY A 90 -9.65 -14.75 22.72
C GLY A 90 -9.67 -13.38 23.42
N THR A 91 -8.77 -12.47 23.05
CA THR A 91 -8.71 -11.08 23.56
C THR A 91 -9.53 -10.14 22.66
N PRO A 92 -10.09 -9.04 23.20
CA PRO A 92 -10.82 -8.08 22.37
C PRO A 92 -9.91 -7.43 21.31
N ILE A 93 -10.47 -7.24 20.11
CA ILE A 93 -9.83 -6.45 19.03
C ILE A 93 -10.45 -5.06 18.95
N ASP A 94 -9.60 -4.04 18.87
CA ASP A 94 -10.05 -2.64 18.77
C ASP A 94 -10.47 -2.31 17.34
N ILE A 95 -11.71 -1.88 17.19
CA ILE A 95 -12.32 -1.54 15.90
C ILE A 95 -12.62 -0.04 15.90
N TYR A 96 -11.71 0.73 15.30
CA TYR A 96 -11.82 2.19 15.23
C TYR A 96 -12.93 2.63 14.29
N ASN A 97 -13.45 3.84 14.54
CA ASN A 97 -14.59 4.43 13.84
C ASN A 97 -15.77 3.46 13.73
N HIS A 98 -16.02 2.67 14.77
CA HIS A 98 -17.09 1.66 14.82
C HIS A 98 -17.08 0.67 13.63
N GLY A 99 -15.93 0.52 12.94
CA GLY A 99 -15.75 -0.33 11.76
C GLY A 99 -16.16 0.31 10.44
N ASP A 100 -16.59 1.57 10.45
CA ASP A 100 -16.91 2.32 9.24
C ASP A 100 -15.64 2.96 8.65
N MET A 101 -14.77 2.10 8.15
CA MET A 101 -13.50 2.47 7.52
C MET A 101 -13.26 1.59 6.29
N TYR A 102 -12.58 2.16 5.29
CA TYR A 102 -12.27 1.46 4.05
C TYR A 102 -10.79 1.58 3.72
N ARG A 103 -10.21 0.49 3.26
CA ARG A 103 -8.79 0.42 2.86
C ARG A 103 -8.63 -0.35 1.56
N ASP A 104 -7.60 0.01 0.82
CA ASP A 104 -7.06 -0.82 -0.24
C ASP A 104 -6.11 -1.83 0.39
N PHE A 105 -6.53 -3.09 0.45
CA PHE A 105 -5.70 -4.18 0.94
C PHE A 105 -4.97 -4.84 -0.23
N THR A 106 -3.67 -4.63 -0.29
CA THR A 106 -2.81 -5.18 -1.35
C THR A 106 -2.06 -6.40 -0.84
N TYR A 107 -2.29 -7.56 -1.47
CA TYR A 107 -1.60 -8.79 -1.06
C TYR A 107 -0.10 -8.72 -1.39
N VAL A 108 0.75 -9.20 -0.47
CA VAL A 108 2.21 -9.02 -0.54
C VAL A 108 2.84 -9.60 -1.82
N GLU A 109 2.36 -10.74 -2.32
CA GLU A 109 2.89 -11.31 -3.56
C GLU A 109 2.51 -10.47 -4.78
N ASP A 110 1.32 -9.88 -4.80
CA ASP A 110 0.92 -8.96 -5.86
C ASP A 110 1.78 -7.70 -5.86
N LEU A 111 2.08 -7.16 -4.66
CA LEU A 111 2.99 -6.04 -4.49
C LEU A 111 4.38 -6.36 -5.06
N VAL A 112 4.97 -7.49 -4.62
CA VAL A 112 6.31 -7.91 -5.06
C VAL A 112 6.36 -8.15 -6.57
N ARG A 113 5.30 -8.71 -7.14
CA ARG A 113 5.19 -8.88 -8.59
C ARG A 113 5.15 -7.55 -9.33
N GLY A 114 4.38 -6.57 -8.82
CA GLY A 114 4.35 -5.21 -9.36
C GLY A 114 5.74 -4.56 -9.34
N ILE A 115 6.44 -4.63 -8.21
CA ILE A 115 7.82 -4.13 -8.07
C ILE A 115 8.74 -4.80 -9.10
N ARG A 116 8.70 -6.13 -9.20
CA ARG A 116 9.56 -6.87 -10.13
C ARG A 116 9.36 -6.46 -11.58
N LEU A 117 8.11 -6.25 -12.00
CA LEU A 117 7.80 -5.81 -13.35
C LEU A 117 8.22 -4.37 -13.61
N LEU A 118 8.10 -3.49 -12.61
CA LEU A 118 8.55 -2.09 -12.71
C LEU A 118 10.08 -1.96 -12.83
N MET A 119 10.85 -2.97 -12.41
CA MET A 119 12.31 -2.97 -12.64
C MET A 119 12.66 -3.02 -14.15
N ASP A 120 11.78 -3.57 -14.97
CA ASP A 120 11.97 -3.66 -16.41
C ASP A 120 11.38 -2.41 -17.14
N ALA A 121 10.53 -1.60 -16.46
CA ALA A 121 9.95 -0.37 -16.96
C ALA A 121 10.76 0.86 -16.50
N VAL A 122 12.00 0.94 -16.98
CA VAL A 122 12.98 1.96 -16.55
C VAL A 122 12.54 3.36 -16.97
N PRO A 123 12.46 4.35 -16.03
CA PRO A 123 12.21 5.73 -16.41
C PRO A 123 13.40 6.32 -17.17
N GLY A 124 13.15 6.91 -18.32
CA GLY A 124 14.16 7.49 -19.21
C GLY A 124 13.73 8.86 -19.73
N GLY A 125 13.90 9.07 -21.03
CA GLY A 125 13.40 10.27 -21.72
C GLY A 125 11.89 10.17 -22.04
N PRO A 126 11.33 11.19 -22.70
CA PRO A 126 9.91 11.25 -23.05
C PRO A 126 9.39 10.03 -23.82
N GLU A 127 10.27 9.34 -24.54
CA GLU A 127 9.96 8.11 -25.29
C GLU A 127 9.58 6.93 -24.40
N THR A 128 9.91 6.97 -23.11
CA THR A 128 9.55 5.94 -22.12
C THR A 128 8.22 6.24 -21.41
N ALA A 129 7.61 7.39 -21.69
CA ALA A 129 6.37 7.81 -21.06
C ALA A 129 5.17 7.02 -21.61
N VAL A 130 4.24 6.70 -20.72
CA VAL A 130 2.95 6.09 -21.04
C VAL A 130 1.80 7.03 -20.67
N ASP A 131 0.58 6.67 -21.04
CA ASP A 131 -0.59 7.44 -20.65
C ASP A 131 -0.73 7.52 -19.11
N GLY A 132 -0.95 8.74 -18.59
CA GLY A 132 -1.05 9.01 -17.15
C GLY A 132 0.29 8.94 -16.40
N ASP A 133 1.44 8.92 -17.09
CA ASP A 133 2.75 8.82 -16.47
C ASP A 133 3.09 10.04 -15.60
N THR A 134 3.82 9.80 -14.53
CA THR A 134 4.41 10.80 -13.64
C THR A 134 5.88 11.07 -13.96
N LEU A 135 6.34 10.67 -15.14
CA LEU A 135 7.72 10.85 -15.56
C LEU A 135 8.14 12.32 -15.45
N SER A 136 9.20 12.58 -14.70
CA SER A 136 9.70 13.93 -14.51
C SER A 136 10.29 14.49 -15.81
N PRO A 137 10.01 15.76 -16.17
CA PRO A 137 10.65 16.41 -17.30
C PRO A 137 12.12 16.78 -17.05
N ALA A 138 12.60 16.68 -15.81
CA ALA A 138 13.92 17.13 -15.38
C ALA A 138 14.85 15.99 -14.91
N ALA A 139 14.36 14.76 -14.79
CA ALA A 139 15.12 13.63 -14.30
C ALA A 139 14.53 12.30 -14.80
N PRO A 140 15.31 11.23 -14.91
CA PRO A 140 14.78 9.87 -15.16
C PRO A 140 14.09 9.32 -13.89
N TYR A 141 12.94 9.91 -13.55
CA TYR A 141 12.26 9.69 -12.28
C TYR A 141 10.74 9.60 -12.46
N ARG A 142 10.11 8.66 -11.81
CA ARG A 142 8.64 8.57 -11.72
C ARG A 142 8.18 8.06 -10.35
N VAL A 143 6.90 8.29 -10.04
CA VAL A 143 6.20 7.76 -8.88
C VAL A 143 5.08 6.85 -9.36
N VAL A 144 4.89 5.68 -8.76
CA VAL A 144 3.87 4.70 -9.15
C VAL A 144 3.13 4.18 -7.93
N ASN A 145 1.80 4.23 -7.97
CA ASN A 145 0.97 3.57 -6.97
C ASN A 145 0.97 2.05 -7.19
N ILE A 146 1.13 1.29 -6.11
CA ILE A 146 0.91 -0.16 -6.13
C ILE A 146 -0.17 -0.48 -5.12
N GLY A 147 -1.39 -0.66 -5.61
CA GLY A 147 -2.59 -0.98 -4.85
C GLY A 147 -3.49 -1.94 -5.61
N ASN A 148 -4.41 -2.57 -4.89
CA ASN A 148 -5.39 -3.48 -5.50
C ASN A 148 -6.52 -2.71 -6.22
N SER A 149 -6.59 -1.39 -6.00
CA SER A 149 -7.66 -0.50 -6.51
C SER A 149 -9.06 -0.95 -6.07
N ASP A 150 -9.14 -1.69 -4.97
CA ASP A 150 -10.38 -2.17 -4.40
C ASP A 150 -10.64 -1.56 -3.01
N LYS A 151 -11.87 -1.12 -2.80
CA LYS A 151 -12.32 -0.47 -1.58
C LYS A 151 -12.96 -1.50 -0.64
N VAL A 152 -12.15 -2.11 0.22
CA VAL A 152 -12.61 -3.11 1.19
C VAL A 152 -12.99 -2.47 2.51
N ARG A 153 -14.17 -2.81 3.02
CA ARG A 153 -14.63 -2.38 4.33
C ARG A 153 -13.87 -3.11 5.43
N LEU A 154 -13.51 -2.41 6.51
CA LEU A 154 -12.81 -3.00 7.65
C LEU A 154 -13.56 -4.21 8.26
N MET A 155 -14.89 -4.12 8.31
CA MET A 155 -15.70 -5.23 8.84
C MET A 155 -15.64 -6.47 7.96
N ASP A 156 -15.66 -6.33 6.62
CA ASP A 156 -15.54 -7.46 5.70
C ASP A 156 -14.18 -8.15 5.84
N PHE A 157 -13.14 -7.36 6.12
CA PHE A 157 -11.79 -7.87 6.41
C PHE A 157 -11.76 -8.69 7.72
N ILE A 158 -12.40 -8.20 8.79
CA ILE A 158 -12.51 -8.92 10.06
C ILE A 158 -13.32 -10.21 9.88
N GLU A 159 -14.44 -10.15 9.17
CA GLU A 159 -15.27 -11.32 8.87
C GLU A 159 -14.53 -12.39 8.07
N ALA A 160 -13.65 -11.98 7.16
CA ALA A 160 -12.77 -12.92 6.45
C ALA A 160 -11.81 -13.64 7.42
N ILE A 161 -11.26 -12.95 8.43
CA ILE A 161 -10.39 -13.56 9.45
C ILE A 161 -11.21 -14.53 10.34
N GLU A 162 -12.41 -14.13 10.76
CA GLU A 162 -13.32 -14.98 11.55
C GLU A 162 -13.68 -16.27 10.79
N ALA A 163 -13.98 -16.15 9.49
CA ALA A 163 -14.30 -17.29 8.64
C ALA A 163 -13.14 -18.29 8.55
N GLU A 164 -11.91 -17.79 8.37
CA GLU A 164 -10.72 -18.64 8.24
C GLU A 164 -10.24 -19.22 9.57
N THR A 165 -10.43 -18.50 10.67
CA THR A 165 -10.07 -19.01 12.00
C THR A 165 -11.13 -19.95 12.57
N GLY A 166 -12.39 -19.80 12.16
CA GLY A 166 -13.55 -20.46 12.75
C GLY A 166 -13.92 -19.92 14.15
N ILE A 167 -13.37 -18.76 14.53
CA ILE A 167 -13.53 -18.13 15.86
C ILE A 167 -14.10 -16.74 15.69
N ALA A 168 -15.19 -16.42 16.38
CA ALA A 168 -15.75 -15.07 16.38
C ALA A 168 -14.87 -14.11 17.22
N ALA A 169 -14.61 -12.93 16.69
CA ALA A 169 -13.84 -11.89 17.36
C ALA A 169 -14.61 -11.29 18.54
N LYS A 170 -13.93 -11.07 19.65
CA LYS A 170 -14.43 -10.18 20.70
C LYS A 170 -14.16 -8.73 20.25
N ARG A 171 -15.21 -7.99 19.93
CA ARG A 171 -15.12 -6.67 19.29
C ARG A 171 -15.21 -5.56 20.32
N ASN A 172 -14.20 -4.66 20.34
CA ASN A 172 -14.19 -3.42 21.10
C ASN A 172 -14.31 -2.24 20.14
N TYR A 173 -15.50 -1.65 20.06
CA TYR A 173 -15.74 -0.52 19.14
C TYR A 173 -15.25 0.77 19.75
N MET A 174 -14.47 1.53 18.99
CA MET A 174 -13.84 2.77 19.41
C MET A 174 -14.12 3.91 18.44
N GLU A 175 -13.99 5.13 18.94
CA GLU A 175 -14.01 6.34 18.11
C GLU A 175 -12.81 6.38 17.16
N MET A 176 -12.92 7.20 16.11
CA MET A 176 -11.86 7.38 15.13
C MET A 176 -10.61 7.99 15.79
N GLN A 177 -9.44 7.46 15.47
CA GLN A 177 -8.17 8.02 15.95
C GLN A 177 -7.86 9.36 15.27
N LYS A 178 -7.24 10.28 16.01
CA LYS A 178 -6.77 11.57 15.45
C LYS A 178 -5.69 11.31 14.39
N GLY A 179 -5.89 11.86 13.20
CA GLY A 179 -4.96 11.72 12.08
C GLY A 179 -5.19 10.46 11.23
N ASP A 180 -6.16 9.62 11.57
CA ASP A 180 -6.61 8.55 10.68
C ASP A 180 -7.61 9.09 9.64
N VAL A 181 -7.80 8.36 8.54
CA VAL A 181 -8.67 8.76 7.44
C VAL A 181 -9.77 7.71 7.24
N PHE A 182 -10.96 8.18 6.88
CA PHE A 182 -12.14 7.33 6.65
C PHE A 182 -11.91 6.26 5.59
N ALA A 183 -11.28 6.62 4.47
CA ALA A 183 -11.05 5.72 3.36
C ALA A 183 -9.74 6.01 2.64
N THR A 184 -9.09 4.97 2.11
CA THR A 184 -7.93 5.10 1.21
C THR A 184 -7.96 3.97 0.19
N TRP A 185 -7.87 4.32 -1.12
CA TRP A 185 -7.61 3.34 -2.17
C TRP A 185 -6.89 3.99 -3.36
N ALA A 186 -6.12 3.16 -4.07
CA ALA A 186 -5.28 3.57 -5.18
C ALA A 186 -6.03 3.67 -6.50
N ASP A 187 -5.62 4.60 -7.34
CA ASP A 187 -5.63 4.38 -8.79
C ASP A 187 -4.30 3.70 -9.18
N ALA A 188 -4.35 2.46 -9.65
CA ALA A 188 -3.19 1.71 -10.11
C ALA A 188 -3.13 1.61 -11.65
N SER A 189 -3.76 2.54 -12.35
CA SER A 189 -3.79 2.57 -13.81
C SER A 189 -2.40 2.74 -14.41
N LEU A 190 -1.56 3.57 -13.80
CA LEU A 190 -0.18 3.78 -14.26
C LEU A 190 0.65 2.49 -14.17
N LEU A 191 0.54 1.73 -13.07
CA LEU A 191 1.20 0.42 -12.96
C LEU A 191 0.80 -0.50 -14.12
N ARG A 192 -0.49 -0.55 -14.44
CA ARG A 192 -1.01 -1.36 -15.54
C ARG A 192 -0.49 -0.88 -16.90
N ASN A 193 -0.46 0.42 -17.13
CA ASN A 193 0.02 1.00 -18.39
C ASN A 193 1.52 0.74 -18.60
N LEU A 194 2.32 0.77 -17.53
CA LEU A 194 3.76 0.49 -17.59
C LEU A 194 4.10 -1.00 -17.74
N THR A 195 3.31 -1.90 -17.14
CA THR A 195 3.71 -3.30 -16.96
C THR A 195 2.74 -4.33 -17.54
N GLY A 196 1.56 -3.91 -17.96
CA GLY A 196 0.47 -4.82 -18.34
C GLY A 196 -0.13 -5.59 -17.15
N TYR A 197 0.26 -5.28 -15.90
CA TYR A 197 -0.13 -5.98 -14.69
C TYR A 197 -0.92 -5.08 -13.74
N ALA A 198 -1.90 -5.65 -13.05
CA ALA A 198 -2.57 -5.05 -11.91
C ALA A 198 -2.70 -6.09 -10.78
N PRO A 199 -2.50 -5.72 -9.52
CA PRO A 199 -2.88 -6.52 -8.37
C PRO A 199 -4.35 -6.94 -8.45
N LYS A 200 -4.67 -8.18 -8.03
CA LYS A 200 -6.02 -8.72 -8.13
C LYS A 200 -6.37 -9.82 -7.13
N THR A 201 -5.48 -10.09 -6.18
CA THR A 201 -5.76 -11.09 -5.15
C THR A 201 -6.94 -10.63 -4.30
N ASP A 202 -7.99 -11.46 -4.27
CA ASP A 202 -9.14 -11.24 -3.40
C ASP A 202 -8.71 -11.19 -1.93
N VAL A 203 -9.33 -10.31 -1.15
CA VAL A 203 -8.96 -10.13 0.25
C VAL A 203 -9.14 -11.41 1.08
N ARG A 204 -10.18 -12.21 0.78
CA ARG A 204 -10.44 -13.47 1.48
C ARG A 204 -9.35 -14.49 1.18
N ASP A 205 -8.91 -14.60 -0.07
CA ASP A 205 -7.82 -15.50 -0.48
C ASP A 205 -6.50 -15.12 0.22
N GLY A 206 -6.18 -13.83 0.28
CA GLY A 206 -4.98 -13.35 0.96
C GLY A 206 -5.04 -13.54 2.47
N VAL A 207 -6.20 -13.34 3.09
CA VAL A 207 -6.44 -13.61 4.52
C VAL A 207 -6.30 -15.10 4.81
N ALA A 208 -6.88 -15.99 4.00
CA ALA A 208 -6.74 -17.43 4.14
C ALA A 208 -5.26 -17.86 4.15
N LYS A 209 -4.46 -17.36 3.21
CA LYS A 209 -3.01 -17.63 3.15
C LYS A 209 -2.27 -17.13 4.40
N PHE A 210 -2.65 -15.94 4.91
CA PHE A 210 -2.04 -15.40 6.12
C PHE A 210 -2.42 -16.23 7.36
N VAL A 211 -3.70 -16.56 7.55
CA VAL A 211 -4.17 -17.35 8.70
C VAL A 211 -3.53 -18.72 8.70
N LYS A 212 -3.42 -19.37 7.53
CA LYS A 212 -2.69 -20.62 7.40
C LYS A 212 -1.23 -20.50 7.85
N TRP A 213 -0.51 -19.49 7.33
CA TRP A 213 0.87 -19.20 7.73
C TRP A 213 0.97 -18.93 9.23
N TYR A 214 0.05 -18.15 9.80
CA TYR A 214 0.03 -17.81 11.21
C TYR A 214 -0.10 -19.06 12.09
N ARG A 215 -1.06 -19.95 11.75
CA ARG A 215 -1.23 -21.23 12.44
C ARG A 215 0.02 -22.09 12.39
N ASP A 216 0.58 -22.25 11.22
CA ASP A 216 1.78 -23.09 11.02
C ASP A 216 2.99 -22.54 11.80
N TYR A 217 3.18 -21.23 11.82
CA TYR A 217 4.30 -20.55 12.47
C TYR A 217 4.17 -20.51 13.99
N TYR A 218 2.99 -20.15 14.51
CA TYR A 218 2.74 -20.02 15.95
C TYR A 218 2.21 -21.32 16.58
N ARG A 219 1.90 -22.34 15.80
CA ARG A 219 1.39 -23.65 16.23
C ARG A 219 0.05 -23.54 17.02
N VAL A 220 -0.88 -22.75 16.52
CA VAL A 220 -2.22 -22.51 17.08
C VAL A 220 -3.33 -23.05 16.17
#